data_3448045ace665f9f7b174b37209f1cd0
#
_entry.id   3448045ace665f9f7b174b37209f1cd0
#
_cell.length_a   1.000
_cell.length_b   1.000
_cell.length_c   1.000
_cell.angle_alpha   90.00
_cell.angle_beta   90.00
_cell.angle_gamma   90.00
#
_symmetry.space_group_name_H-M   'P 1'
#
loop_
_entity.id
_entity.type
_entity.pdbx_description
1 polymer ?
#
loop_
_entity_poly.entity_id
_entity_poly.type
_entity_poly.pdbx_seq_one_letter_code
_entity_poly.pdbx_strand_id
1 'polypeptide(L)'
;MTHVRTISLAVLGALALAARAHDPVTITFDKAETGKPMPSYTDQGVEFVLARKPTTSRAAGRVMFFPHLKTKRRGILSAMANESIPVEARFPKPVSSVTLVLWGSIGSAALVEAYDKDGKVVDKASRDKVPERTGPEQPVPSFELTVKAPAIAYVRFSGAPPGGYLVCDEVRFTPPAEAAK
;
A
#
# COMPACT_ATOMS: atom_id res chain seq x y z
N MET A 1 -7.79 31.96 -68.21
CA MET A 1 -6.87 30.96 -67.69
C MET A 1 -6.93 30.93 -66.20
N THR A 2 -7.64 29.95 -65.65
CA THR A 2 -7.94 29.88 -64.19
C THR A 2 -7.12 28.73 -63.56
N HIS A 3 -6.15 29.07 -62.74
CA HIS A 3 -5.31 28.08 -62.04
C HIS A 3 -6.02 27.55 -60.79
N VAL A 4 -6.40 26.28 -60.80
CA VAL A 4 -6.89 25.55 -59.65
C VAL A 4 -5.67 25.06 -58.84
N ARG A 5 -5.49 25.52 -57.58
CA ARG A 5 -4.49 25.00 -56.64
C ARG A 5 -5.11 23.90 -55.82
N THR A 6 -4.61 22.67 -56.00
CA THR A 6 -4.94 21.50 -55.21
C THR A 6 -4.19 21.57 -53.90
N ILE A 7 -4.90 21.66 -52.78
CA ILE A 7 -4.34 21.56 -51.43
C ILE A 7 -4.42 20.10 -50.95
N SER A 8 -3.26 19.44 -50.87
CA SER A 8 -3.17 18.09 -50.29
C SER A 8 -3.16 18.18 -48.79
N LEU A 9 -4.19 17.68 -48.16
CA LEU A 9 -4.30 17.56 -46.70
C LEU A 9 -3.63 16.25 -46.25
N ALA A 10 -2.43 16.34 -45.67
CA ALA A 10 -1.76 15.19 -45.06
C ALA A 10 -2.38 14.93 -43.69
N VAL A 11 -3.12 13.84 -43.57
CA VAL A 11 -3.65 13.36 -42.27
C VAL A 11 -2.52 12.59 -41.56
N LEU A 12 -1.89 13.22 -40.57
CA LEU A 12 -1.00 12.54 -39.64
C LEU A 12 -1.85 11.70 -38.68
N GLY A 13 -1.93 10.40 -38.92
CA GLY A 13 -2.50 9.44 -37.98
C GLY A 13 -1.58 9.25 -36.78
N ALA A 14 -1.91 9.82 -35.63
CA ALA A 14 -1.24 9.52 -34.38
C ALA A 14 -1.63 8.10 -33.95
N LEU A 15 -0.73 7.13 -34.13
CA LEU A 15 -0.84 5.82 -33.46
C LEU A 15 -0.65 6.04 -31.97
N ALA A 16 -1.74 6.05 -31.21
CA ALA A 16 -1.69 5.94 -29.77
C ALA A 16 -1.25 4.51 -29.42
N LEU A 17 0.02 4.32 -29.06
CA LEU A 17 0.48 3.08 -28.47
C LEU A 17 -0.27 2.89 -27.14
N ALA A 18 -1.22 1.98 -27.12
CA ALA A 18 -1.90 1.58 -25.89
C ALA A 18 -0.86 0.89 -24.97
N ALA A 19 -0.43 1.59 -23.93
CA ALA A 19 0.37 1.00 -22.87
C ALA A 19 -0.44 -0.15 -22.27
N ARG A 20 0.12 -1.35 -22.29
CA ARG A 20 -0.51 -2.52 -21.69
C ARG A 20 -0.56 -2.32 -20.18
N ALA A 21 -1.75 -2.19 -19.62
CA ALA A 21 -1.92 -2.19 -18.17
C ALA A 21 -1.51 -3.57 -17.63
N HIS A 22 -0.61 -3.60 -16.67
CA HIS A 22 -0.28 -4.85 -15.97
C HIS A 22 -1.40 -5.19 -14.98
N ASP A 23 -1.66 -6.50 -14.84
CA ASP A 23 -2.56 -6.98 -13.81
C ASP A 23 -2.03 -6.59 -12.41
N PRO A 24 -2.90 -6.22 -11.47
CA PRO A 24 -2.50 -5.91 -10.12
C PRO A 24 -1.81 -7.12 -9.46
N VAL A 25 -0.70 -6.85 -8.80
CA VAL A 25 0.00 -7.83 -7.96
C VAL A 25 -0.61 -7.79 -6.57
N THR A 26 -0.88 -8.96 -5.98
CA THR A 26 -1.43 -9.09 -4.64
C THR A 26 -0.43 -9.82 -3.74
N ILE A 27 -0.08 -9.20 -2.61
CA ILE A 27 0.72 -9.79 -1.54
C ILE A 27 -0.21 -10.08 -0.38
N THR A 28 -0.21 -11.34 0.10
CA THR A 28 -0.76 -11.76 1.38
C THR A 28 0.39 -12.21 2.27
N PHE A 29 0.21 -12.19 3.58
CA PHE A 29 1.28 -12.57 4.51
C PHE A 29 1.18 -14.03 4.98
N ASP A 30 0.53 -14.89 4.21
CA ASP A 30 0.22 -16.27 4.59
C ASP A 30 1.46 -17.15 4.79
N LYS A 31 2.57 -16.80 4.13
CA LYS A 31 3.86 -17.51 4.24
C LYS A 31 4.78 -16.94 5.31
N ALA A 32 4.40 -15.82 5.92
CA ALA A 32 5.27 -15.15 6.87
C ALA A 32 5.32 -15.88 8.22
N GLU A 33 6.49 -15.91 8.87
CA GLU A 33 6.63 -16.39 10.24
C GLU A 33 5.93 -15.42 11.21
N THR A 34 5.14 -15.96 12.13
CA THR A 34 4.38 -15.17 13.09
C THR A 34 5.08 -15.03 14.44
N GLY A 35 4.78 -13.94 15.14
CA GLY A 35 5.20 -13.72 16.52
C GLY A 35 6.63 -13.23 16.70
N LYS A 36 7.44 -13.19 15.65
CA LYS A 36 8.82 -12.66 15.72
C LYS A 36 8.84 -11.17 15.39
N PRO A 37 9.73 -10.37 16.00
CA PRO A 37 10.03 -9.03 15.53
C PRO A 37 10.46 -9.10 14.05
N MET A 38 10.01 -8.14 13.28
CA MET A 38 10.27 -8.09 11.84
C MET A 38 11.33 -7.00 11.56
N PRO A 39 12.61 -7.37 11.43
CA PRO A 39 13.61 -6.41 10.94
C PRO A 39 13.35 -6.03 9.48
N SER A 40 12.98 -7.03 8.66
CA SER A 40 12.45 -6.85 7.31
C SER A 40 11.70 -8.12 6.88
N TYR A 41 10.78 -7.96 5.95
CA TYR A 41 10.08 -9.05 5.29
C TYR A 41 10.00 -8.74 3.79
N THR A 42 10.26 -9.72 2.94
CA THR A 42 10.20 -9.52 1.49
C THR A 42 9.27 -10.55 0.86
N ASP A 43 8.32 -10.08 0.05
CA ASP A 43 7.46 -10.92 -0.76
C ASP A 43 7.24 -10.26 -2.13
N GLN A 44 7.29 -11.04 -3.20
CA GLN A 44 7.16 -10.58 -4.59
C GLN A 44 8.04 -9.36 -4.93
N GLY A 45 9.23 -9.27 -4.31
CA GLY A 45 10.17 -8.18 -4.48
C GLY A 45 9.85 -6.91 -3.69
N VAL A 46 8.72 -6.84 -3.00
CA VAL A 46 8.39 -5.73 -2.10
C VAL A 46 9.01 -5.99 -0.74
N GLU A 47 9.80 -5.03 -0.25
CA GLU A 47 10.42 -5.07 1.07
C GLU A 47 9.55 -4.32 2.08
N PHE A 48 9.21 -4.96 3.17
CA PHE A 48 8.49 -4.37 4.30
C PHE A 48 9.47 -4.15 5.45
N VAL A 49 9.55 -2.92 5.95
CA VAL A 49 10.43 -2.54 7.07
C VAL A 49 9.72 -1.56 7.99
N LEU A 50 10.24 -1.37 9.20
CA LEU A 50 9.82 -0.24 10.01
C LEU A 50 10.47 1.05 9.51
N ALA A 51 9.70 2.12 9.40
CA ALA A 51 10.20 3.42 8.92
C ALA A 51 11.29 4.02 9.81
N ARG A 52 11.38 3.60 11.08
CA ARG A 52 12.46 3.93 12.02
C ARG A 52 12.67 2.82 13.03
N LYS A 53 13.80 2.83 13.71
CA LYS A 53 14.06 1.89 14.81
C LYS A 53 13.12 2.18 15.98
N PRO A 54 12.51 1.15 16.61
CA PRO A 54 11.75 1.34 17.83
C PRO A 54 12.67 1.73 18.98
N THR A 55 12.17 2.59 19.89
CA THR A 55 12.90 2.94 21.11
C THR A 55 12.69 1.88 22.22
N THR A 56 11.64 1.08 22.09
CA THR A 56 11.37 -0.04 23.01
C THR A 56 11.15 -1.33 22.23
N SER A 57 11.47 -2.48 22.83
CA SER A 57 11.22 -3.79 22.21
C SER A 57 9.72 -4.07 21.99
N ARG A 58 8.83 -3.39 22.69
CA ARG A 58 7.37 -3.51 22.56
C ARG A 58 6.83 -2.81 21.31
N ALA A 59 7.57 -1.83 20.79
CA ALA A 59 7.21 -1.09 19.60
C ALA A 59 7.69 -1.76 18.28
N ALA A 60 8.31 -2.93 18.36
CA ALA A 60 8.77 -3.64 17.18
C ALA A 60 7.59 -4.08 16.30
N GLY A 61 7.60 -3.72 15.03
CA GLY A 61 6.70 -4.28 14.03
C GLY A 61 6.84 -5.79 13.96
N ARG A 62 5.74 -6.47 13.70
CA ARG A 62 5.70 -7.93 13.67
C ARG A 62 4.77 -8.39 12.56
N VAL A 63 5.13 -9.49 11.95
CA VAL A 63 4.15 -10.29 11.24
C VAL A 63 3.40 -11.11 12.28
N MET A 64 2.09 -10.99 12.33
CA MET A 64 1.26 -11.66 13.31
C MET A 64 0.19 -12.51 12.65
N PHE A 65 -0.09 -13.63 13.28
CA PHE A 65 -1.26 -14.46 12.98
C PHE A 65 -2.37 -14.12 13.97
N PHE A 66 -3.56 -13.88 13.46
CA PHE A 66 -4.72 -13.54 14.27
C PHE A 66 -5.77 -14.65 14.19
N PRO A 67 -5.63 -15.72 14.98
CA PRO A 67 -6.52 -16.90 14.90
C PRO A 67 -7.96 -16.57 15.31
N HIS A 68 -8.17 -15.51 16.06
CA HIS A 68 -9.50 -15.03 16.44
C HIS A 68 -10.27 -14.35 15.30
N LEU A 69 -9.58 -14.02 14.23
CA LEU A 69 -10.24 -13.63 13.01
C LEU A 69 -10.71 -14.90 12.30
N LYS A 70 -11.99 -15.00 11.96
CA LYS A 70 -12.53 -16.15 11.22
C LYS A 70 -11.78 -16.47 9.94
N THR A 71 -11.08 -15.48 9.40
CA THR A 71 -10.27 -15.57 8.18
C THR A 71 -8.93 -16.28 8.37
N LYS A 72 -8.45 -16.45 9.60
CA LYS A 72 -7.10 -16.96 9.91
C LYS A 72 -5.97 -16.24 9.14
N ARG A 73 -6.20 -14.98 8.75
CA ARG A 73 -5.23 -14.20 7.98
C ARG A 73 -4.05 -13.80 8.84
N ARG A 74 -2.93 -13.66 8.18
CA ARG A 74 -1.71 -13.06 8.74
C ARG A 74 -1.60 -11.62 8.23
N GLY A 75 -1.08 -10.75 9.04
CA GLY A 75 -0.89 -9.36 8.66
C GLY A 75 0.38 -8.78 9.27
N ILE A 76 0.85 -7.70 8.67
CA ILE A 76 1.94 -6.91 9.23
C ILE A 76 1.36 -5.85 10.16
N LEU A 77 1.80 -5.89 11.41
CA LEU A 77 1.42 -4.93 12.43
C LEU A 77 2.31 -3.67 12.32
N SER A 78 1.66 -2.51 12.12
CA SER A 78 2.30 -1.23 12.35
C SER A 78 2.45 -0.99 13.83
N ALA A 79 3.12 -0.29 14.40
CA ALA A 79 3.25 0.21 15.76
C ALA A 79 2.64 -0.60 16.89
N MET A 80 3.27 -0.59 18.01
CA MET A 80 2.72 -1.08 19.28
C MET A 80 2.86 -0.03 20.39
N ALA A 81 1.79 0.06 21.16
CA ALA A 81 1.70 0.71 22.47
C ALA A 81 2.31 2.10 22.54
N ASN A 82 2.93 2.85 22.79
CA ASN A 82 3.33 4.22 23.02
C ASN A 82 4.09 4.88 21.85
N GLU A 83 4.40 4.11 20.81
CA GLU A 83 5.10 4.61 19.63
C GLU A 83 4.34 4.23 18.36
N SER A 84 3.85 5.21 17.63
CA SER A 84 3.34 4.97 16.29
C SER A 84 4.51 4.92 15.30
N ILE A 85 4.96 3.70 14.96
CA ILE A 85 6.01 3.50 13.96
C ILE A 85 5.35 2.98 12.69
N PRO A 86 5.38 3.74 11.60
CA PRO A 86 4.85 3.27 10.32
C PRO A 86 5.60 2.03 9.84
N VAL A 87 4.89 1.12 9.20
CA VAL A 87 5.50 0.13 8.32
C VAL A 87 5.66 0.78 6.95
N GLU A 88 6.79 0.58 6.33
CA GLU A 88 7.13 1.03 5.00
C GLU A 88 7.21 -0.16 4.06
N ALA A 89 6.44 -0.12 2.97
CA ALA A 89 6.49 -1.10 1.88
C ALA A 89 7.21 -0.46 0.69
N ARG A 90 8.40 -0.95 0.36
CA ARG A 90 9.28 -0.48 -0.71
C ARG A 90 9.12 -1.33 -1.95
N PHE A 91 8.84 -0.71 -3.07
CA PHE A 91 8.67 -1.40 -4.33
C PHE A 91 10.00 -1.50 -5.10
N PRO A 92 10.30 -2.62 -5.77
CA PRO A 92 11.54 -2.79 -6.54
C PRO A 92 11.61 -1.86 -7.77
N LYS A 93 10.45 -1.43 -8.25
CA LYS A 93 10.26 -0.41 -9.29
C LYS A 93 9.09 0.48 -8.87
N PRO A 94 9.08 1.77 -9.25
CA PRO A 94 7.95 2.64 -8.94
C PRO A 94 6.64 2.06 -9.47
N VAL A 95 5.56 2.21 -8.71
CA VAL A 95 4.21 1.74 -9.06
C VAL A 95 3.25 2.91 -9.17
N SER A 96 2.11 2.73 -9.84
CA SER A 96 1.16 3.83 -10.06
C SER A 96 -0.01 3.83 -9.09
N SER A 97 -0.27 2.71 -8.44
CA SER A 97 -1.37 2.58 -7.48
C SER A 97 -1.02 1.54 -6.42
N VAL A 98 -1.39 1.83 -5.18
CA VAL A 98 -1.25 0.89 -4.05
C VAL A 98 -2.54 0.92 -3.24
N THR A 99 -3.13 -0.24 -3.03
CA THR A 99 -4.28 -0.45 -2.14
C THR A 99 -3.85 -1.34 -0.99
N LEU A 100 -4.13 -0.92 0.23
CA LEU A 100 -3.90 -1.69 1.45
C LEU A 100 -5.24 -2.14 2.03
N VAL A 101 -5.38 -3.42 2.35
CA VAL A 101 -6.49 -3.95 3.14
C VAL A 101 -6.07 -3.94 4.60
N LEU A 102 -6.74 -3.14 5.39
CA LEU A 102 -6.33 -2.75 6.75
C LEU A 102 -7.41 -3.08 7.78
N TRP A 103 -6.99 -3.31 9.00
CA TRP A 103 -7.82 -3.29 10.19
C TRP A 103 -6.97 -2.86 11.40
N GLY A 104 -7.57 -2.51 12.51
CA GLY A 104 -6.78 -2.00 13.63
C GLY A 104 -7.56 -1.86 14.93
N SER A 105 -6.98 -1.13 15.88
CA SER A 105 -7.62 -0.89 17.17
C SER A 105 -8.76 0.10 17.07
N ILE A 106 -9.81 -0.17 17.83
CA ILE A 106 -11.02 0.65 17.92
C ILE A 106 -10.67 2.10 18.28
N GLY A 107 -11.30 3.04 17.57
CA GLY A 107 -11.15 4.47 17.83
C GLY A 107 -9.85 5.10 17.31
N SER A 108 -8.96 4.32 16.70
CA SER A 108 -7.78 4.87 16.04
C SER A 108 -8.09 5.36 14.62
N ALA A 109 -7.36 6.36 14.18
CA ALA A 109 -7.33 6.73 12.76
C ALA A 109 -6.35 5.84 12.00
N ALA A 110 -6.50 5.77 10.68
CA ALA A 110 -5.57 5.11 9.79
C ALA A 110 -5.03 6.11 8.76
N LEU A 111 -3.74 6.05 8.49
CA LEU A 111 -3.06 6.87 7.50
C LEU A 111 -2.19 6.00 6.60
N VAL A 112 -2.30 6.23 5.30
CA VAL A 112 -1.39 5.72 4.27
C VAL A 112 -0.82 6.91 3.51
N GLU A 113 0.51 6.97 3.40
CA GLU A 113 1.22 7.99 2.63
C GLU A 113 2.05 7.32 1.56
N ALA A 114 1.96 7.83 0.33
CA ALA A 114 2.78 7.41 -0.79
C ALA A 114 3.93 8.40 -1.01
N TYR A 115 5.10 7.87 -1.32
CA TYR A 115 6.33 8.63 -1.49
C TYR A 115 6.98 8.30 -2.83
N ASP A 116 7.59 9.31 -3.44
CA ASP A 116 8.49 9.11 -4.58
C ASP A 116 9.89 8.64 -4.13
N LYS A 117 10.79 8.45 -5.10
CA LYS A 117 12.19 8.04 -4.86
C LYS A 117 13.00 9.07 -4.06
N ASP A 118 12.60 10.33 -4.04
CA ASP A 118 13.27 11.43 -3.36
C ASP A 118 12.71 11.65 -1.94
N GLY A 119 11.75 10.81 -1.51
CA GLY A 119 11.14 10.86 -0.19
C GLY A 119 10.06 11.93 -0.04
N LYS A 120 9.59 12.50 -1.14
CA LYS A 120 8.48 13.47 -1.15
C LYS A 120 7.15 12.71 -1.12
N VAL A 121 6.22 13.17 -0.30
CA VAL A 121 4.85 12.67 -0.31
C VAL A 121 4.17 13.07 -1.61
N VAL A 122 3.66 12.07 -2.35
CA VAL A 122 3.00 12.26 -3.64
C VAL A 122 1.50 11.99 -3.59
N ASP A 123 1.03 11.25 -2.57
CA ASP A 123 -0.40 11.05 -2.30
C ASP A 123 -0.63 10.58 -0.86
N LYS A 124 -1.86 10.74 -0.35
CA LYS A 124 -2.29 10.31 0.98
C LYS A 124 -3.72 9.79 0.95
N ALA A 125 -3.97 8.75 1.73
CA ALA A 125 -5.31 8.28 2.03
C ALA A 125 -5.45 8.08 3.55
N SER A 126 -6.56 8.49 4.12
CA SER A 126 -6.79 8.37 5.56
C SER A 126 -8.22 7.97 5.88
N ARG A 127 -8.40 7.46 7.09
CA ARG A 127 -9.70 7.18 7.68
C ARG A 127 -9.66 7.59 9.14
N ASP A 128 -10.57 8.46 9.55
CA ASP A 128 -10.58 9.05 10.90
C ASP A 128 -10.90 8.04 12.01
N LYS A 129 -11.68 7.00 11.68
CA LYS A 129 -12.00 5.93 12.62
C LYS A 129 -11.93 4.56 11.94
N VAL A 130 -11.14 3.69 12.52
CA VAL A 130 -11.12 2.27 12.16
C VAL A 130 -12.49 1.65 12.49
N PRO A 131 -13.08 0.82 11.62
CA PRO A 131 -14.36 0.18 11.87
C PRO A 131 -14.33 -0.69 13.12
N GLU A 132 -15.40 -0.67 13.89
CA GLU A 132 -15.56 -1.43 15.13
C GLU A 132 -16.24 -2.78 14.88
N ARG A 133 -15.91 -3.74 15.73
CA ARG A 133 -16.66 -5.00 15.79
C ARG A 133 -18.06 -4.72 16.32
N THR A 134 -19.05 -5.33 15.72
CA THR A 134 -20.44 -5.24 16.16
C THR A 134 -20.80 -6.26 17.26
N GLY A 135 -19.86 -7.17 17.59
CA GLY A 135 -20.03 -8.15 18.66
C GLY A 135 -18.79 -9.02 18.83
N PRO A 136 -18.66 -9.75 19.96
CA PRO A 136 -17.47 -10.53 20.31
C PRO A 136 -17.19 -11.66 19.31
N GLU A 137 -18.22 -12.24 18.72
CA GLU A 137 -18.12 -13.34 17.73
C GLU A 137 -17.98 -12.85 16.28
N GLN A 138 -18.09 -11.56 16.05
CA GLN A 138 -17.96 -10.99 14.72
C GLN A 138 -16.49 -10.84 14.33
N PRO A 139 -16.14 -11.05 13.05
CA PRO A 139 -14.79 -10.76 12.58
C PRO A 139 -14.49 -9.26 12.73
N VAL A 140 -13.22 -8.92 12.95
CA VAL A 140 -12.79 -7.52 12.92
C VAL A 140 -13.00 -7.01 11.48
N PRO A 141 -13.76 -5.92 11.29
CA PRO A 141 -13.99 -5.38 9.97
C PRO A 141 -12.69 -4.87 9.35
N SER A 142 -12.44 -5.24 8.11
CA SER A 142 -11.37 -4.65 7.30
C SER A 142 -11.92 -3.51 6.45
N PHE A 143 -11.02 -2.64 6.00
CA PHE A 143 -11.30 -1.54 5.08
C PHE A 143 -10.11 -1.33 4.16
N GLU A 144 -10.34 -0.64 3.07
CA GLU A 144 -9.31 -0.36 2.07
C GLU A 144 -8.94 1.12 2.08
N LEU A 145 -7.64 1.39 1.94
CA LEU A 145 -7.11 2.69 1.60
C LEU A 145 -6.27 2.57 0.33
N THR A 146 -6.50 3.46 -0.61
CA THR A 146 -5.81 3.47 -1.91
C THR A 146 -5.12 4.81 -2.12
N VAL A 147 -3.85 4.74 -2.52
CA VAL A 147 -3.05 5.89 -2.97
C VAL A 147 -2.66 5.71 -4.43
N LYS A 148 -2.60 6.83 -5.18
CA LYS A 148 -2.31 6.83 -6.62
C LYS A 148 -1.40 7.99 -6.98
N ALA A 149 -0.29 7.69 -7.66
CA ALA A 149 0.60 8.70 -8.23
C ALA A 149 1.40 8.08 -9.38
N PRO A 150 1.94 8.86 -10.30
CA PRO A 150 2.67 8.33 -11.46
C PRO A 150 3.88 7.46 -11.12
N ALA A 151 4.50 7.68 -9.93
CA ALA A 151 5.73 6.98 -9.54
C ALA A 151 5.82 6.88 -8.00
N ILE A 152 5.13 5.90 -7.42
CA ILE A 152 5.23 5.59 -5.99
C ILE A 152 6.42 4.64 -5.80
N ALA A 153 7.45 5.09 -5.08
CA ALA A 153 8.61 4.27 -4.73
C ALA A 153 8.35 3.42 -3.47
N TYR A 154 7.63 3.98 -2.50
CA TYR A 154 7.23 3.27 -1.30
C TYR A 154 5.97 3.89 -0.67
N VAL A 155 5.29 3.13 0.16
CA VAL A 155 4.18 3.61 0.98
C VAL A 155 4.48 3.38 2.46
N ARG A 156 3.96 4.26 3.32
CA ARG A 156 3.93 4.08 4.78
C ARG A 156 2.51 3.96 5.26
N PHE A 157 2.26 3.06 6.19
CA PHE A 157 0.98 2.98 6.86
C PHE A 157 1.16 2.94 8.38
N SER A 158 0.28 3.63 9.08
CA SER A 158 0.27 3.71 10.54
C SER A 158 -1.11 3.98 11.08
N GLY A 159 -1.36 3.53 12.31
CA GLY A 159 -2.48 4.00 13.11
C GLY A 159 -2.10 5.27 13.89
N ALA A 160 -3.05 6.14 14.13
CA ALA A 160 -2.90 7.35 14.95
C ALA A 160 -4.12 7.50 15.87
N PRO A 161 -4.01 8.16 17.02
CA PRO A 161 -2.86 8.63 17.81
C PRO A 161 -2.28 7.56 18.75
N PRO A 162 -1.43 7.92 19.73
CA PRO A 162 -0.67 6.96 20.54
C PRO A 162 -1.49 5.80 21.09
N GLY A 163 -1.00 4.57 20.88
CA GLY A 163 -1.67 3.35 21.31
C GLY A 163 -2.52 2.66 20.24
N GLY A 164 -2.84 3.33 19.15
CA GLY A 164 -3.50 2.70 18.00
C GLY A 164 -2.54 1.84 17.18
N TYR A 165 -2.92 0.61 16.89
CA TYR A 165 -2.21 -0.22 15.93
C TYR A 165 -3.02 -0.39 14.65
N LEU A 166 -2.33 -0.57 13.57
CA LEU A 166 -2.89 -0.89 12.28
C LEU A 166 -2.24 -2.17 11.75
N VAL A 167 -3.04 -3.05 11.22
CA VAL A 167 -2.59 -4.29 10.59
C VAL A 167 -2.93 -4.24 9.13
N CYS A 168 -1.97 -4.59 8.29
CA CYS A 168 -2.17 -4.76 6.86
C CYS A 168 -2.24 -6.27 6.55
N ASP A 169 -3.38 -6.73 6.06
CA ASP A 169 -3.61 -8.12 5.66
C ASP A 169 -3.20 -8.38 4.22
N GLU A 170 -3.31 -7.35 3.39
CA GLU A 170 -3.11 -7.49 1.96
C GLU A 170 -2.62 -6.18 1.35
N VAL A 171 -1.68 -6.29 0.42
CA VAL A 171 -1.18 -5.18 -0.40
C VAL A 171 -1.44 -5.52 -1.86
N ARG A 172 -2.19 -4.65 -2.54
CA ARG A 172 -2.37 -4.73 -4.00
C ARG A 172 -1.68 -3.54 -4.64
N PHE A 173 -0.91 -3.78 -5.68
CA PHE A 173 -0.26 -2.70 -6.42
C PHE A 173 -0.23 -2.98 -7.92
N THR A 174 -0.23 -1.91 -8.70
CA THR A 174 -0.11 -2.00 -10.15
C THR A 174 1.31 -1.62 -10.56
N PRO A 175 2.09 -2.56 -11.14
CA PRO A 175 3.39 -2.26 -11.72
C PRO A 175 3.29 -1.15 -12.77
N PRO A 176 4.38 -0.41 -13.06
CA PRO A 176 4.36 0.58 -14.12
C PRO A 176 4.08 -0.10 -15.45
N ALA A 177 3.34 0.58 -16.32
CA ALA A 177 3.18 0.10 -17.69
C ALA A 177 4.56 -0.04 -18.34
N GLU A 178 4.85 -1.19 -18.95
CA GLU A 178 6.07 -1.33 -19.74
C GLU A 178 5.99 -0.36 -20.92
N ALA A 179 7.03 0.47 -21.05
CA ALA A 179 7.17 1.26 -22.25
C ALA A 179 7.25 0.29 -23.44
N ALA A 180 6.35 0.45 -24.39
CA ALA A 180 6.42 -0.33 -25.63
C ALA A 180 7.81 -0.09 -26.27
N LYS A 181 8.56 -1.18 -26.48
CA LYS A 181 9.87 -1.18 -27.14
C LYS A 181 9.68 -0.99 -28.64
#